data_dd2a96c24f22122a83a88b11ed43e4af
#
_entry.id   dd2a96c24f22122a83a88b11ed43e4af
#
_cell.length_a   1.000
_cell.length_b   1.000
_cell.length_c   1.000
_cell.angle_alpha   90.00
_cell.angle_beta   90.00
_cell.angle_gamma   90.00
#
_symmetry.space_group_name_H-M   'P 1'
#
loop_
_entity.id
_entity.type
_entity.pdbx_description
1 polymer ?
#
loop_
_entity_poly.entity_id
_entity_poly.type
_entity_poly.pdbx_seq_one_letter_code
_entity_poly.pdbx_strand_id
1 'polypeptide(L)'
;VRHAALDPKAASRRLATPLRFLLAGAIAALANFAARIALSTFLPYGGAIVIAFLIGLGVAFVLNRQFVFEEASTHLRHQMFWFIVVNLIALAQTLAVSLFLARVLLPLLSVTSYSEEIAHAAGIVVPIFTSYLGHKYWTFR
;
A
#
# COMPACT_ATOMS: atom_id res chain seq x y z
N VAL A 1 -34.54 29.45 -6.28
CA VAL A 1 -33.38 28.55 -6.49
C VAL A 1 -32.27 29.06 -5.60
N ARG A 2 -32.04 28.46 -4.41
CA ARG A 2 -30.94 28.79 -3.52
C ARG A 2 -29.67 28.17 -4.11
N HIS A 3 -28.76 28.98 -4.61
CA HIS A 3 -27.37 28.62 -4.83
C HIS A 3 -26.78 28.25 -3.47
N ALA A 4 -26.60 26.97 -3.21
CA ALA A 4 -25.79 26.51 -2.09
C ALA A 4 -24.35 26.98 -2.38
N ALA A 5 -23.95 28.07 -1.73
CA ALA A 5 -22.57 28.50 -1.74
C ALA A 5 -21.71 27.34 -1.22
N LEU A 6 -20.85 26.82 -2.06
CA LEU A 6 -19.89 25.79 -1.69
C LEU A 6 -19.00 26.37 -0.58
N ASP A 7 -19.12 25.84 0.63
CA ASP A 7 -18.27 26.25 1.74
C ASP A 7 -16.79 25.94 1.38
N PRO A 8 -15.94 26.97 1.25
CA PRO A 8 -14.54 26.79 0.87
C PRO A 8 -13.77 25.86 1.84
N LYS A 9 -14.21 25.84 3.12
CA LYS A 9 -13.63 24.94 4.13
C LYS A 9 -14.02 23.47 3.89
N ALA A 10 -15.23 23.21 3.40
CA ALA A 10 -15.66 21.87 3.03
C ALA A 10 -14.93 21.34 1.77
N ALA A 11 -14.66 22.21 0.81
CA ALA A 11 -13.89 21.88 -0.38
C ALA A 11 -12.41 21.58 -0.04
N SER A 12 -11.77 22.38 0.81
CA SER A 12 -10.39 22.15 1.26
C SER A 12 -10.25 20.87 2.08
N ARG A 13 -11.23 20.52 2.92
CA ARG A 13 -11.26 19.25 3.66
C ARG A 13 -11.41 18.04 2.71
N ARG A 14 -12.24 18.14 1.67
CA ARG A 14 -12.43 17.08 0.67
C ARG A 14 -11.17 16.77 -0.14
N LEU A 15 -10.34 17.77 -0.42
CA LEU A 15 -9.06 17.61 -1.12
C LEU A 15 -7.93 17.15 -0.19
N ALA A 16 -7.98 17.51 1.10
CA ALA A 16 -6.97 17.13 2.06
C ALA A 16 -7.00 15.63 2.42
N THR A 17 -8.18 15.00 2.43
CA THR A 17 -8.33 13.58 2.80
C THR A 17 -7.63 12.62 1.83
N PRO A 18 -7.80 12.70 0.49
CA PRO A 18 -7.08 11.83 -0.44
C PRO A 18 -5.57 12.08 -0.43
N LEU A 19 -5.12 13.32 -0.22
CA LEU A 19 -3.70 13.62 -0.11
C LEU A 19 -3.10 13.03 1.16
N ARG A 20 -3.78 13.11 2.29
CA ARG A 20 -3.36 12.47 3.56
C ARG A 20 -3.30 10.95 3.41
N PHE A 21 -4.28 10.34 2.75
CA PHE A 21 -4.29 8.92 2.44
C PHE A 21 -3.09 8.51 1.57
N LEU A 22 -2.79 9.29 0.53
CA LEU A 22 -1.65 9.05 -0.35
C LEU A 22 -0.32 9.16 0.40
N LEU A 23 -0.17 10.18 1.26
CA LEU A 23 1.02 10.37 2.09
C LEU A 23 1.18 9.22 3.10
N ALA A 24 0.11 8.80 3.77
CA ALA A 24 0.12 7.65 4.67
C ALA A 24 0.55 6.37 3.93
N GLY A 25 0.02 6.15 2.72
CA GLY A 25 0.40 5.04 1.86
C GLY A 25 1.87 5.08 1.44
N ALA A 26 2.39 6.25 1.07
CA ALA A 26 3.79 6.43 0.71
C ALA A 26 4.73 6.14 1.90
N ILE A 27 4.41 6.64 3.10
CA ILE A 27 5.18 6.36 4.32
C ILE A 27 5.14 4.86 4.64
N ALA A 28 3.98 4.22 4.53
CA ALA A 28 3.83 2.79 4.75
C ALA A 28 4.64 1.96 3.74
N ALA A 29 4.67 2.36 2.46
CA ALA A 29 5.48 1.71 1.42
C ALA A 29 6.98 1.85 1.69
N LEU A 30 7.44 3.02 2.14
CA LEU A 30 8.83 3.24 2.54
C LEU A 30 9.20 2.38 3.76
N ALA A 31 8.31 2.30 4.77
CA ALA A 31 8.52 1.45 5.94
C ALA A 31 8.60 -0.04 5.55
N ASN A 32 7.71 -0.50 4.66
CA ASN A 32 7.76 -1.85 4.10
C ASN A 32 9.11 -2.09 3.40
N PHE A 33 9.51 -1.21 2.50
CA PHE A 33 10.76 -1.36 1.73
C PHE A 33 11.99 -1.42 2.64
N ALA A 34 12.11 -0.48 3.59
CA ALA A 34 13.21 -0.44 4.55
C ALA A 34 13.22 -1.70 5.46
N ALA A 35 12.05 -2.12 5.95
CA ALA A 35 11.91 -3.32 6.75
C ALA A 35 12.36 -4.57 5.97
N ARG A 36 11.99 -4.70 4.68
CA ARG A 36 12.44 -5.83 3.85
C ARG A 36 13.96 -5.89 3.75
N ILE A 37 14.62 -4.76 3.49
CA ILE A 37 16.09 -4.72 3.41
C ILE A 37 16.72 -5.17 4.73
N ALA A 38 16.25 -4.63 5.86
CA ALA A 38 16.76 -5.02 7.18
C ALA A 38 16.52 -6.50 7.50
N LEU A 39 15.32 -7.02 7.20
CA LEU A 39 14.94 -8.41 7.46
C LEU A 39 15.67 -9.41 6.57
N SER A 40 16.09 -9.04 5.37
CA SER A 40 16.85 -9.91 4.46
C SER A 40 18.22 -10.33 5.01
N THR A 41 18.72 -9.66 6.06
CA THR A 41 19.93 -10.10 6.76
C THR A 41 19.70 -11.34 7.63
N PHE A 42 18.45 -11.62 8.02
CA PHE A 42 18.10 -12.71 8.97
C PHE A 42 17.13 -13.71 8.36
N LEU A 43 16.40 -13.35 7.32
CA LEU A 43 15.31 -14.14 6.74
C LEU A 43 15.53 -14.38 5.25
N PRO A 44 15.01 -15.51 4.72
CA PRO A 44 14.92 -15.73 3.29
C PRO A 44 14.09 -14.61 2.63
N TYR A 45 14.42 -14.26 1.39
CA TYR A 45 13.82 -13.13 0.65
C TYR A 45 12.29 -13.09 0.71
N GLY A 46 11.61 -14.22 0.41
CA GLY A 46 10.14 -14.30 0.48
C GLY A 46 9.58 -14.05 1.87
N GLY A 47 10.23 -14.59 2.92
CA GLY A 47 9.84 -14.34 4.31
C GLY A 47 10.02 -12.87 4.71
N ALA A 48 11.13 -12.26 4.29
CA ALA A 48 11.38 -10.84 4.51
C ALA A 48 10.31 -9.95 3.87
N ILE A 49 9.83 -10.28 2.66
CA ILE A 49 8.73 -9.56 1.99
C ILE A 49 7.44 -9.65 2.81
N VAL A 50 7.05 -10.84 3.27
CA VAL A 50 5.80 -11.03 4.02
C VAL A 50 5.82 -10.22 5.32
N ILE A 51 6.89 -10.32 6.10
CA ILE A 51 6.98 -9.60 7.38
C ILE A 51 7.09 -8.09 7.17
N ALA A 52 7.88 -7.64 6.18
CA ALA A 52 7.97 -6.24 5.81
C ALA A 52 6.60 -5.66 5.38
N PHE A 53 5.82 -6.45 4.65
CA PHE A 53 4.46 -6.06 4.27
C PHE A 53 3.56 -5.87 5.49
N LEU A 54 3.60 -6.78 6.46
CA LEU A 54 2.84 -6.65 7.70
C LEU A 54 3.25 -5.41 8.51
N ILE A 55 4.53 -5.08 8.53
CA ILE A 55 5.05 -3.84 9.15
C ILE A 55 4.47 -2.62 8.41
N GLY A 56 4.55 -2.58 7.07
CA GLY A 56 3.98 -1.50 6.26
C GLY A 56 2.48 -1.36 6.44
N LEU A 57 1.75 -2.49 6.51
CA LEU A 57 0.31 -2.51 6.78
C LEU A 57 -0.03 -1.94 8.16
N GLY A 58 0.75 -2.28 9.20
CA GLY A 58 0.61 -1.71 10.53
C GLY A 58 0.82 -0.20 10.54
N VAL A 59 1.86 0.28 9.86
CA VAL A 59 2.12 1.71 9.68
C VAL A 59 0.96 2.39 8.96
N ALA A 60 0.47 1.82 7.85
CA ALA A 60 -0.67 2.34 7.11
C ALA A 60 -1.92 2.43 7.99
N PHE A 61 -2.20 1.39 8.78
CA PHE A 61 -3.35 1.35 9.69
C PHE A 61 -3.28 2.46 10.73
N VAL A 62 -2.13 2.61 11.41
CA VAL A 62 -1.95 3.65 12.44
C VAL A 62 -2.10 5.04 11.84
N LEU A 63 -1.45 5.32 10.71
CA LEU A 63 -1.51 6.62 10.05
C LEU A 63 -2.92 6.94 9.55
N ASN A 64 -3.60 5.99 8.93
CA ASN A 64 -4.97 6.19 8.46
C ASN A 64 -5.93 6.42 9.62
N ARG A 65 -5.80 5.69 10.71
CA ARG A 65 -6.63 5.88 11.90
C ARG A 65 -6.44 7.26 12.52
N GLN A 66 -5.20 7.75 12.57
CA GLN A 66 -4.88 9.03 13.22
C GLN A 66 -5.18 10.25 12.34
N PHE A 67 -5.02 10.14 11.01
CA PHE A 67 -5.05 11.30 10.11
C PHE A 67 -6.19 11.31 9.09
N VAL A 68 -6.82 10.17 8.83
CA VAL A 68 -7.82 10.05 7.75
C VAL A 68 -9.23 9.76 8.30
N PHE A 69 -9.36 8.99 9.37
CA PHE A 69 -10.63 8.44 9.83
C PHE A 69 -11.15 9.02 11.16
N GLU A 70 -10.84 10.26 11.49
CA GLU A 70 -11.35 10.93 12.71
C GLU A 70 -12.89 11.00 12.77
N GLU A 71 -13.61 10.88 11.65
CA GLU A 71 -15.08 10.98 11.56
C GLU A 71 -15.74 9.74 10.90
N ALA A 72 -15.23 8.54 11.17
CA ALA A 72 -15.74 7.33 10.53
C ALA A 72 -17.13 6.93 11.02
N SER A 73 -18.12 7.06 10.13
CA SER A 73 -19.49 6.60 10.32
C SER A 73 -19.62 5.06 10.28
N THR A 74 -20.81 4.57 10.58
CA THR A 74 -21.26 3.20 10.89
C THR A 74 -20.85 2.05 9.94
N HIS A 75 -20.24 2.31 8.80
CA HIS A 75 -19.81 1.31 7.81
C HIS A 75 -18.33 0.87 7.94
N LEU A 76 -17.66 1.24 9.02
CA LEU A 76 -16.22 0.99 9.23
C LEU A 76 -15.85 -0.49 9.10
N ARG A 77 -16.66 -1.42 9.60
CA ARG A 77 -16.38 -2.86 9.52
C ARG A 77 -16.31 -3.38 8.09
N HIS A 78 -17.22 -2.90 7.22
CA HIS A 78 -17.22 -3.27 5.81
C HIS A 78 -16.01 -2.71 5.06
N GLN A 79 -15.67 -1.43 5.30
CA GLN A 79 -14.50 -0.80 4.73
C GLN A 79 -13.21 -1.50 5.19
N MET A 80 -13.09 -1.84 6.48
CA MET A 80 -11.95 -2.58 7.01
C MET A 80 -11.82 -3.98 6.40
N PHE A 81 -12.93 -4.69 6.23
CA PHE A 81 -12.91 -6.01 5.60
C PHE A 81 -12.34 -5.93 4.17
N TRP A 82 -12.87 -5.04 3.34
CA TRP A 82 -12.38 -4.87 1.97
C TRP A 82 -10.95 -4.30 1.93
N PHE A 83 -10.61 -3.43 2.86
CA PHE A 83 -9.23 -2.95 3.00
C PHE A 83 -8.26 -4.12 3.25
N ILE A 84 -8.59 -5.02 4.16
CA ILE A 84 -7.77 -6.21 4.44
C ILE A 84 -7.70 -7.12 3.21
N VAL A 85 -8.84 -7.39 2.56
CA VAL A 85 -8.88 -8.26 1.36
C VAL A 85 -8.01 -7.68 0.23
N VAL A 86 -8.16 -6.40 -0.08
CA VAL A 86 -7.36 -5.73 -1.12
C VAL A 86 -5.86 -5.77 -0.78
N ASN A 87 -5.51 -5.57 0.50
CA ASN A 87 -4.12 -5.62 0.94
C ASN A 87 -3.53 -7.04 0.91
N LEU A 88 -4.32 -8.07 1.19
CA LEU A 88 -3.87 -9.47 1.04
C LEU A 88 -3.59 -9.82 -0.43
N ILE A 89 -4.44 -9.35 -1.35
CA ILE A 89 -4.21 -9.49 -2.79
C ILE A 89 -2.93 -8.74 -3.18
N ALA A 90 -2.73 -7.53 -2.67
CA ALA A 90 -1.53 -6.75 -2.91
C ALA A 90 -0.27 -7.46 -2.40
N LEU A 91 -0.32 -8.08 -1.21
CA LEU A 91 0.78 -8.89 -0.68
C LEU A 91 1.12 -10.07 -1.61
N ALA A 92 0.11 -10.82 -2.05
CA ALA A 92 0.30 -11.95 -2.96
C ALA A 92 0.94 -11.50 -4.28
N GLN A 93 0.50 -10.37 -4.84
CA GLN A 93 1.09 -9.77 -6.04
C GLN A 93 2.53 -9.31 -5.81
N THR A 94 2.79 -8.58 -4.73
CA THR A 94 4.15 -8.14 -4.38
C THR A 94 5.10 -9.33 -4.27
N LEU A 95 4.67 -10.38 -3.56
CA LEU A 95 5.47 -11.59 -3.39
C LEU A 95 5.73 -12.29 -4.73
N ALA A 96 4.68 -12.50 -5.54
CA ALA A 96 4.79 -13.16 -6.83
C ALA A 96 5.71 -12.40 -7.80
N VAL A 97 5.50 -11.08 -7.93
CA VAL A 97 6.30 -10.24 -8.82
C VAL A 97 7.74 -10.15 -8.34
N SER A 98 7.97 -9.93 -7.05
CA SER A 98 9.31 -9.82 -6.49
C SER A 98 10.10 -11.12 -6.65
N LEU A 99 9.50 -12.27 -6.35
CA LEU A 99 10.15 -13.57 -6.52
C LEU A 99 10.42 -13.89 -7.98
N PHE A 100 9.47 -13.64 -8.87
CA PHE A 100 9.65 -13.86 -10.32
C PHE A 100 10.79 -12.99 -10.87
N LEU A 101 10.80 -11.70 -10.54
CA LEU A 101 11.86 -10.81 -10.98
C LEU A 101 13.22 -11.21 -10.41
N ALA A 102 13.31 -11.44 -9.10
CA ALA A 102 14.58 -11.73 -8.44
C ALA A 102 15.17 -13.10 -8.83
N ARG A 103 14.32 -14.11 -9.06
CA ARG A 103 14.78 -15.48 -9.28
C ARG A 103 14.79 -15.93 -10.75
N VAL A 104 14.04 -15.24 -11.61
CA VAL A 104 13.92 -15.63 -13.02
C VAL A 104 14.38 -14.52 -13.95
N LEU A 105 13.70 -13.38 -13.97
CA LEU A 105 13.93 -12.37 -14.99
C LEU A 105 15.27 -11.65 -14.86
N LEU A 106 15.63 -11.16 -13.70
CA LEU A 106 16.88 -10.41 -13.49
C LEU A 106 18.12 -11.28 -13.69
N PRO A 107 18.18 -12.55 -13.23
CA PRO A 107 19.27 -13.45 -13.58
C PRO A 107 19.39 -13.73 -15.08
N LEU A 108 18.26 -13.92 -15.79
CA LEU A 108 18.27 -14.08 -17.26
C LEU A 108 18.82 -12.87 -17.99
N LEU A 109 18.64 -11.66 -17.45
CA LEU A 109 19.16 -10.41 -17.96
C LEU A 109 20.59 -10.11 -17.46
N SER A 110 21.22 -11.04 -16.73
CA SER A 110 22.55 -10.89 -16.10
C SER A 110 22.63 -9.74 -15.08
N VAL A 111 21.48 -9.32 -14.53
CA VAL A 111 21.42 -8.32 -13.47
C VAL A 111 21.52 -9.05 -12.13
N THR A 112 22.72 -9.05 -11.55
CA THR A 112 23.01 -9.73 -10.28
C THR A 112 23.13 -8.77 -9.09
N SER A 113 23.61 -7.54 -9.36
CA SER A 113 23.75 -6.53 -8.30
C SER A 113 22.40 -5.90 -7.97
N TYR A 114 22.07 -5.85 -6.67
CA TYR A 114 20.82 -5.28 -6.17
C TYR A 114 19.53 -5.89 -6.76
N SER A 115 19.62 -7.14 -7.23
CA SER A 115 18.49 -7.80 -7.90
C SER A 115 17.27 -7.94 -7.00
N GLU A 116 17.45 -8.22 -5.71
CA GLU A 116 16.35 -8.33 -4.75
C GLU A 116 15.71 -6.97 -4.42
N GLU A 117 16.52 -5.92 -4.33
CA GLU A 117 16.04 -4.54 -4.11
C GLU A 117 15.20 -4.07 -5.29
N ILE A 118 15.70 -4.24 -6.51
CA ILE A 118 15.02 -3.88 -7.75
C ILE A 118 13.71 -4.67 -7.89
N ALA A 119 13.78 -5.98 -7.66
CA ALA A 119 12.62 -6.87 -7.73
C ALA A 119 11.54 -6.48 -6.72
N HIS A 120 11.93 -6.15 -5.49
CA HIS A 120 10.97 -5.75 -4.45
C HIS A 120 10.38 -4.37 -4.72
N ALA A 121 11.17 -3.40 -5.15
CA ALA A 121 10.66 -2.09 -5.54
C ALA A 121 9.61 -2.22 -6.67
N ALA A 122 9.89 -3.01 -7.71
CA ALA A 122 8.92 -3.30 -8.76
C ALA A 122 7.68 -4.03 -8.22
N GLY A 123 7.87 -4.98 -7.31
CA GLY A 123 6.79 -5.72 -6.64
C GLY A 123 5.85 -4.82 -5.84
N ILE A 124 6.33 -3.74 -5.24
CA ILE A 124 5.49 -2.76 -4.53
C ILE A 124 4.70 -1.89 -5.52
N VAL A 125 5.28 -1.55 -6.67
CA VAL A 125 4.64 -0.66 -7.66
C VAL A 125 3.45 -1.33 -8.34
N VAL A 126 3.55 -2.61 -8.69
CA VAL A 126 2.48 -3.34 -9.41
C VAL A 126 1.13 -3.31 -8.68
N PRO A 127 1.05 -3.61 -7.37
CA PRO A 127 -0.21 -3.54 -6.62
C PRO A 127 -0.84 -2.15 -6.52
N ILE A 128 -0.09 -1.08 -6.74
CA ILE A 128 -0.65 0.28 -6.69
C ILE A 128 -1.81 0.43 -7.68
N PHE A 129 -1.63 -0.08 -8.90
CA PHE A 129 -2.65 -0.01 -9.94
C PHE A 129 -3.86 -0.89 -9.62
N THR A 130 -3.64 -2.12 -9.18
CA THR A 130 -4.72 -3.07 -8.84
C THR A 130 -5.46 -2.67 -7.57
N SER A 131 -4.75 -2.15 -6.57
CA SER A 131 -5.36 -1.62 -5.35
C SER A 131 -6.20 -0.38 -5.63
N TYR A 132 -5.73 0.52 -6.49
CA TYR A 132 -6.53 1.67 -6.91
C TYR A 132 -7.87 1.24 -7.52
N LEU A 133 -7.84 0.27 -8.43
CA LEU A 133 -9.06 -0.27 -9.03
C LEU A 133 -9.95 -0.96 -7.99
N GLY A 134 -9.36 -1.77 -7.10
CA GLY A 134 -10.08 -2.44 -6.02
C GLY A 134 -10.75 -1.47 -5.06
N HIS A 135 -10.06 -0.44 -4.65
CA HIS A 135 -10.64 0.59 -3.79
C HIS A 135 -11.72 1.40 -4.48
N LYS A 136 -11.53 1.75 -5.77
CA LYS A 136 -12.52 2.49 -6.55
C LYS A 136 -13.83 1.71 -6.73
N TYR A 137 -13.76 0.40 -6.97
CA TYR A 137 -14.95 -0.39 -7.33
C TYR A 137 -15.59 -1.13 -6.15
N TRP A 138 -14.84 -1.43 -5.07
CA TRP A 138 -15.34 -2.24 -3.96
C TRP A 138 -15.33 -1.55 -2.59
N THR A 139 -14.34 -0.73 -2.30
CA THR A 139 -14.22 -0.10 -0.97
C THR A 139 -15.09 1.16 -0.84
N PHE A 140 -15.16 1.97 -1.90
CA PHE A 140 -15.80 3.28 -1.90
C PHE A 140 -17.07 3.37 -2.77
N ARG A 141 -17.68 2.24 -3.06
CA ARG A 141 -18.93 2.15 -3.82
C ARG A 141 -20.15 2.34 -2.91
#